data_ede40f49b9aeb07ded7ff59675ac7cdd
#
_entry.id   ede40f49b9aeb07ded7ff59675ac7cdd
#
_cell.length_a   1.000
_cell.length_b   1.000
_cell.length_c   1.000
_cell.angle_alpha   90.00
_cell.angle_beta   90.00
_cell.angle_gamma   90.00
#
_symmetry.space_group_name_H-M   'P 1'
#
loop_
_entity.id
_entity.type
_entity.pdbx_description
1 polymer ?
#
loop_
_entity_poly.entity_id
_entity_poly.type
_entity_poly.pdbx_seq_one_letter_code
_entity_poly.pdbx_strand_id
1 'polypeptide(L)'
;MQILQDMIGDLTGEREPIQIKLFSQNPAETEQWAPKVADAIRKIPGVVDVFDGIENTISGPALSFQIHPAVASRAGFTPEEIATDVSALVQGEPATTPVISNDRVYTIRIRFPQKNRVSVDTVRDTVLASSSGRTATLGSLATITELPGQTEIHRENLLRVVMVTGRLEGTDLGSAVSAVQKTVSGLHLPPGIRVDYGGTYKEEQKSFRDLIFVLMLAIVLVFIVLLFEFRTFAAPLAVLASALLSTSGVFIALLITRTTFNVSSFMGMIMVVGIVAKNGILLLDADQRIRATGASAEEAMLQASRRRLRPIVMTALATMAGMLPLAFAIGAGSQMLQPLAIAVIGGILISMVLSLIITPAVHFYLSHEEESLSPVREELR
;
A
#
# COMPACT_ATOMS: atom_id res chain seq x y z
N MET A 1 -2.41 14.29 4.64
CA MET A 1 -2.02 13.03 3.99
C MET A 1 -1.95 11.85 4.93
N GLN A 2 -1.48 12.02 6.14
CA GLN A 2 -1.36 10.96 7.13
C GLN A 2 -2.64 10.15 7.35
N ILE A 3 -3.80 10.79 7.50
CA ILE A 3 -5.05 10.13 7.90
C ILE A 3 -5.48 9.00 6.95
N LEU A 4 -5.34 9.17 5.64
CA LEU A 4 -5.79 8.15 4.68
C LEU A 4 -4.77 6.99 4.56
N GLN A 5 -3.49 7.29 4.67
CA GLN A 5 -2.41 6.31 4.70
C GLN A 5 -2.47 5.48 5.99
N ASP A 6 -2.76 6.15 7.11
CA ASP A 6 -2.98 5.51 8.41
C ASP A 6 -4.23 4.62 8.38
N MET A 7 -5.34 5.08 7.77
CA MET A 7 -6.55 4.26 7.61
C MET A 7 -6.32 3.02 6.74
N ILE A 8 -5.57 3.14 5.65
CA ILE A 8 -5.21 1.98 4.80
C ILE A 8 -4.30 1.04 5.58
N GLY A 9 -3.31 1.57 6.29
CA GLY A 9 -2.41 0.81 7.15
C GLY A 9 -3.15 0.06 8.27
N ASP A 10 -4.16 0.69 8.87
CA ASP A 10 -5.00 0.06 9.90
C ASP A 10 -5.88 -1.06 9.33
N LEU A 11 -6.39 -0.90 8.11
CA LEU A 11 -7.21 -1.91 7.43
C LEU A 11 -6.38 -3.10 6.93
N THR A 12 -5.15 -2.87 6.48
CA THR A 12 -4.26 -3.93 5.95
C THR A 12 -3.36 -4.55 7.02
N GLY A 13 -3.25 -3.92 8.19
CA GLY A 13 -2.31 -4.30 9.25
C GLY A 13 -0.85 -3.95 8.93
N GLU A 14 -0.60 -3.28 7.80
CA GLU A 14 0.74 -2.92 7.31
C GLU A 14 0.89 -1.40 7.22
N ARG A 15 1.25 -0.77 8.34
CA ARG A 15 1.28 0.69 8.49
C ARG A 15 2.49 1.35 7.84
N GLU A 16 3.62 0.63 7.74
CA GLU A 16 4.87 1.21 7.30
C GLU A 16 5.28 0.73 5.90
N PRO A 17 5.93 1.60 5.10
CA PRO A 17 6.36 1.25 3.74
C PRO A 17 7.32 0.05 3.70
N ILE A 18 8.26 0.02 4.65
CA ILE A 18 9.21 -1.08 4.83
C ILE A 18 8.86 -1.81 6.12
N GLN A 19 8.66 -3.11 6.01
CA GLN A 19 8.43 -4.00 7.12
C GLN A 19 9.21 -5.30 6.92
N ILE A 20 10.14 -5.58 7.83
CA ILE A 20 10.95 -6.79 7.83
C ILE A 20 10.48 -7.64 8.99
N LYS A 21 9.88 -8.78 8.69
CA LYS A 21 9.33 -9.73 9.64
C LYS A 21 10.39 -10.79 9.95
N LEU A 22 10.86 -10.83 11.19
CA LEU A 22 11.80 -11.82 11.69
C LEU A 22 11.06 -12.88 12.49
N PHE A 23 11.00 -14.10 11.97
CA PHE A 23 10.35 -15.23 12.62
C PHE A 23 11.40 -16.14 13.24
N SER A 24 11.26 -16.50 14.51
CA SER A 24 12.03 -17.57 15.16
C SER A 24 11.20 -18.28 16.22
N GLN A 25 11.51 -19.55 16.45
CA GLN A 25 10.98 -20.30 17.59
C GLN A 25 11.68 -19.90 18.88
N ASN A 26 12.91 -19.39 18.79
CA ASN A 26 13.68 -18.89 19.92
C ASN A 26 13.55 -17.37 20.03
N PRO A 27 12.86 -16.86 21.06
CA PRO A 27 12.70 -15.42 21.27
C PRO A 27 14.01 -14.65 21.38
N ALA A 28 15.00 -15.21 22.04
CA ALA A 28 16.29 -14.56 22.27
C ALA A 28 17.03 -14.24 20.96
N GLU A 29 16.85 -15.09 19.91
CA GLU A 29 17.46 -14.83 18.61
C GLU A 29 16.85 -13.59 17.94
N THR A 30 15.51 -13.47 17.95
CA THR A 30 14.84 -12.29 17.35
C THR A 30 15.18 -11.02 18.12
N GLU A 31 15.24 -11.09 19.46
CA GLU A 31 15.61 -9.96 20.31
C GLU A 31 17.06 -9.48 20.07
N GLN A 32 17.96 -10.41 19.80
CA GLN A 32 19.38 -10.09 19.51
C GLN A 32 19.56 -9.51 18.09
N TRP A 33 18.81 -10.03 17.11
CA TRP A 33 19.04 -9.70 15.70
C TRP A 33 18.20 -8.54 15.18
N ALA A 34 17.02 -8.28 15.74
CA ALA A 34 16.18 -7.18 15.29
C ALA A 34 16.86 -5.80 15.40
N PRO A 35 17.56 -5.45 16.49
CA PRO A 35 18.32 -4.20 16.56
C PRO A 35 19.45 -4.15 15.51
N LYS A 36 20.13 -5.26 15.25
CA LYS A 36 21.21 -5.30 14.23
C LYS A 36 20.68 -5.08 12.83
N VAL A 37 19.49 -5.65 12.53
CA VAL A 37 18.80 -5.41 11.25
C VAL A 37 18.38 -3.97 11.16
N ALA A 38 17.80 -3.41 12.22
CA ALA A 38 17.40 -2.00 12.27
C ALA A 38 18.59 -1.05 12.04
N ASP A 39 19.72 -1.30 12.71
CA ASP A 39 20.94 -0.50 12.54
C ASP A 39 21.54 -0.62 11.15
N ALA A 40 21.42 -1.77 10.51
CA ALA A 40 21.89 -1.96 9.14
C ALA A 40 21.05 -1.21 8.13
N ILE A 41 19.71 -1.25 8.25
CA ILE A 41 18.81 -0.56 7.31
C ILE A 41 18.78 0.95 7.54
N ARG A 42 19.04 1.42 8.76
CA ARG A 42 19.15 2.87 9.09
C ARG A 42 20.26 3.58 8.29
N LYS A 43 21.25 2.82 7.81
CA LYS A 43 22.36 3.35 7.00
C LYS A 43 22.01 3.52 5.52
N ILE A 44 20.84 3.04 5.09
CA ILE A 44 20.41 3.10 3.69
C ILE A 44 19.85 4.52 3.43
N PRO A 45 20.37 5.24 2.41
CA PRO A 45 19.86 6.56 2.06
C PRO A 45 18.36 6.54 1.75
N GLY A 46 17.60 7.45 2.34
CA GLY A 46 16.15 7.56 2.16
C GLY A 46 15.31 6.65 3.05
N VAL A 47 15.93 5.81 3.91
CA VAL A 47 15.24 5.08 4.97
C VAL A 47 15.34 5.88 6.26
N VAL A 48 14.20 6.27 6.82
CA VAL A 48 14.09 7.09 8.03
C VAL A 48 13.15 6.45 9.04
N ASP A 49 13.13 6.94 10.27
CA ASP A 49 12.24 6.48 11.35
C ASP A 49 12.25 4.94 11.50
N VAL A 50 13.44 4.37 11.60
CA VAL A 50 13.63 2.92 11.75
C VAL A 50 13.37 2.49 13.17
N PHE A 51 12.43 1.55 13.35
CA PHE A 51 12.09 0.92 14.62
C PHE A 51 12.45 -0.56 14.57
N ASP A 52 13.05 -1.08 15.62
CA ASP A 52 13.47 -2.48 15.73
C ASP A 52 12.35 -3.42 16.21
N GLY A 53 11.21 -2.87 16.63
CA GLY A 53 10.08 -3.62 17.15
C GLY A 53 10.27 -4.16 18.57
N ILE A 54 11.40 -3.86 19.21
CA ILE A 54 11.72 -4.28 20.59
C ILE A 54 11.75 -3.05 21.51
N GLU A 55 12.64 -2.10 21.24
CA GLU A 55 12.85 -0.92 22.11
C GLU A 55 11.72 0.10 22.01
N ASN A 56 11.04 0.16 20.87
CA ASN A 56 9.99 1.15 20.60
C ASN A 56 8.57 0.57 20.66
N THR A 57 8.37 -0.56 21.34
CA THR A 57 7.02 -1.04 21.62
C THR A 57 6.31 -0.05 22.54
N ILE A 58 5.02 0.20 22.25
CA ILE A 58 4.14 1.15 22.98
C ILE A 58 4.02 0.79 24.47
N SER A 59 4.38 -0.42 24.86
CA SER A 59 4.42 -0.91 26.23
C SER A 59 5.75 -0.53 26.89
N GLY A 60 5.71 0.45 27.76
CA GLY A 60 6.83 0.74 28.66
C GLY A 60 7.20 -0.44 29.57
N PRO A 61 8.23 -0.31 30.40
CA PRO A 61 8.62 -1.34 31.35
C PRO A 61 7.43 -1.72 32.24
N ALA A 62 7.25 -3.04 32.47
CA ALA A 62 6.18 -3.59 33.29
C ALA A 62 6.73 -4.03 34.64
N LEU A 63 5.89 -3.91 35.68
CA LEU A 63 6.20 -4.50 36.98
C LEU A 63 5.46 -5.85 37.10
N SER A 64 6.21 -6.89 37.39
CA SER A 64 5.66 -8.22 37.74
C SER A 64 5.59 -8.36 39.25
N PHE A 65 4.42 -8.74 39.75
CA PHE A 65 4.17 -8.97 41.16
C PHE A 65 3.92 -10.46 41.38
N GLN A 66 4.91 -11.17 41.89
CA GLN A 66 4.77 -12.58 42.24
C GLN A 66 4.37 -12.70 43.72
N ILE A 67 3.09 -12.92 43.99
CA ILE A 67 2.54 -13.03 45.34
C ILE A 67 3.05 -14.33 45.95
N HIS A 68 3.37 -14.30 47.26
CA HIS A 68 3.71 -15.47 48.08
C HIS A 68 2.50 -15.93 48.86
N PRO A 69 1.72 -16.93 48.42
CA PRO A 69 0.40 -17.26 49.01
C PRO A 69 0.51 -17.66 50.48
N ALA A 70 1.55 -18.42 50.87
CA ALA A 70 1.74 -18.88 52.24
C ALA A 70 2.05 -17.72 53.22
N VAL A 71 2.83 -16.71 52.73
CA VAL A 71 3.12 -15.51 53.54
C VAL A 71 1.91 -14.58 53.64
N ALA A 72 1.27 -14.38 52.51
CA ALA A 72 0.03 -13.58 52.46
C ALA A 72 -1.06 -14.11 53.41
N SER A 73 -1.32 -15.42 53.37
CA SER A 73 -2.30 -16.05 54.26
C SER A 73 -1.95 -15.90 55.73
N ARG A 74 -0.66 -16.04 56.12
CA ARG A 74 -0.25 -15.83 57.52
C ARG A 74 -0.38 -14.39 57.95
N ALA A 75 -0.19 -13.44 57.04
CA ALA A 75 -0.41 -12.02 57.27
C ALA A 75 -1.89 -11.61 57.25
N GLY A 76 -2.80 -12.54 56.91
CA GLY A 76 -4.24 -12.30 56.85
C GLY A 76 -4.71 -11.63 55.56
N PHE A 77 -3.94 -11.81 54.46
CA PHE A 77 -4.31 -11.33 53.12
C PHE A 77 -4.67 -12.49 52.22
N THR A 78 -5.63 -12.28 51.34
CA THR A 78 -5.88 -13.14 50.20
C THR A 78 -5.09 -12.67 48.98
N PRO A 79 -4.70 -13.55 48.04
CA PRO A 79 -4.06 -13.12 46.80
C PRO A 79 -4.91 -12.14 45.99
N GLU A 80 -6.21 -12.26 46.03
CA GLU A 80 -7.16 -11.36 45.32
C GLU A 80 -7.17 -9.95 45.93
N GLU A 81 -7.16 -9.83 47.27
CA GLU A 81 -7.02 -8.52 47.93
C GLU A 81 -5.71 -7.82 47.51
N ILE A 82 -4.60 -8.56 47.52
CA ILE A 82 -3.29 -8.01 47.11
C ILE A 82 -3.31 -7.57 45.63
N ALA A 83 -3.92 -8.38 44.75
CA ALA A 83 -4.02 -8.03 43.32
C ALA A 83 -4.87 -6.76 43.11
N THR A 84 -5.98 -6.60 43.82
CA THR A 84 -6.83 -5.41 43.76
C THR A 84 -6.09 -4.18 44.28
N ASP A 85 -5.38 -4.30 45.43
CA ASP A 85 -4.63 -3.21 46.03
C ASP A 85 -3.45 -2.79 45.09
N VAL A 86 -2.80 -3.74 44.47
CA VAL A 86 -1.74 -3.47 43.47
C VAL A 86 -2.31 -2.76 42.23
N SER A 87 -3.48 -3.18 41.76
CA SER A 87 -4.19 -2.50 40.65
C SER A 87 -4.52 -1.05 41.05
N ALA A 88 -5.07 -0.84 42.25
CA ALA A 88 -5.37 0.47 42.77
C ALA A 88 -4.11 1.33 42.97
N LEU A 89 -2.98 0.72 43.36
CA LEU A 89 -1.70 1.38 43.56
C LEU A 89 -1.13 1.88 42.23
N VAL A 90 -1.07 1.02 41.19
CA VAL A 90 -0.38 1.30 39.93
C VAL A 90 -1.28 2.03 38.94
N GLN A 91 -2.46 1.47 38.67
CA GLN A 91 -3.39 1.94 37.63
C GLN A 91 -4.56 2.76 38.20
N GLY A 92 -4.96 2.48 39.40
CA GLY A 92 -6.19 2.95 39.99
C GLY A 92 -7.37 2.03 39.68
N GLU A 93 -8.17 1.77 40.69
CA GLU A 93 -9.34 0.88 40.65
C GLU A 93 -10.64 1.67 40.42
N PRO A 94 -11.45 1.33 39.40
CA PRO A 94 -12.74 1.97 39.23
C PRO A 94 -13.71 1.57 40.33
N ALA A 95 -14.39 2.54 40.93
CA ALA A 95 -15.44 2.27 41.87
C ALA A 95 -16.63 1.56 41.18
N THR A 96 -17.26 0.63 41.88
CA THR A 96 -18.40 -0.16 41.39
C THR A 96 -19.61 0.70 41.03
N THR A 97 -19.76 1.85 41.68
CA THR A 97 -20.90 2.75 41.47
C THR A 97 -20.43 4.05 40.82
N PRO A 98 -20.84 4.34 39.58
CA PRO A 98 -20.55 5.61 38.96
C PRO A 98 -21.40 6.74 39.52
N VAL A 99 -20.92 7.98 39.37
CA VAL A 99 -21.71 9.18 39.67
C VAL A 99 -22.41 9.65 38.39
N ILE A 100 -23.71 9.86 38.47
CA ILE A 100 -24.52 10.43 37.40
C ILE A 100 -24.75 11.91 37.71
N SER A 101 -24.29 12.82 36.84
CA SER A 101 -24.51 14.25 36.96
C SER A 101 -24.78 14.85 35.59
N ASN A 102 -25.88 15.62 35.47
CA ASN A 102 -26.31 16.25 34.21
C ASN A 102 -26.38 15.27 33.01
N ASP A 103 -27.05 14.12 33.23
CA ASP A 103 -27.20 13.00 32.27
C ASP A 103 -25.88 12.40 31.76
N ARG A 104 -24.78 12.66 32.46
CA ARG A 104 -23.46 12.07 32.14
C ARG A 104 -23.03 11.13 33.26
N VAL A 105 -22.46 10.00 32.87
CA VAL A 105 -21.93 8.99 33.79
C VAL A 105 -20.43 9.29 34.00
N TYR A 106 -20.07 9.45 35.29
CA TYR A 106 -18.65 9.68 35.67
C TYR A 106 -18.18 8.48 36.48
N THR A 107 -17.13 7.82 36.00
CA THR A 107 -16.49 6.73 36.75
C THR A 107 -15.52 7.32 37.76
N ILE A 108 -15.74 7.01 39.04
CA ILE A 108 -14.79 7.37 40.12
C ILE A 108 -13.65 6.36 40.07
N ARG A 109 -12.37 6.85 39.98
CA ARG A 109 -11.20 6.01 40.07
C ARG A 109 -10.48 6.25 41.39
N ILE A 110 -10.32 5.20 42.18
CA ILE A 110 -9.61 5.20 43.46
C ILE A 110 -8.15 4.89 43.18
N ARG A 111 -7.23 5.70 43.70
CA ARG A 111 -5.79 5.56 43.49
C ARG A 111 -5.04 5.86 44.77
N PHE A 112 -3.92 5.18 44.96
CA PHE A 112 -2.93 5.60 45.96
C PHE A 112 -2.31 6.96 45.61
N PRO A 113 -1.84 7.73 46.62
CA PRO A 113 -1.12 8.99 46.37
C PRO A 113 0.09 8.82 45.45
N GLN A 114 0.38 9.85 44.66
CA GLN A 114 1.48 9.80 43.68
C GLN A 114 2.84 9.47 44.31
N LYS A 115 3.09 9.94 45.54
CA LYS A 115 4.30 9.64 46.30
C LYS A 115 4.62 8.15 46.45
N ASN A 116 3.58 7.29 46.47
CA ASN A 116 3.71 5.84 46.60
C ASN A 116 4.04 5.13 45.27
N ARG A 117 4.12 5.87 44.16
CA ARG A 117 4.28 5.35 42.79
C ARG A 117 5.48 5.92 42.06
N VAL A 118 6.37 6.66 42.74
CA VAL A 118 7.50 7.37 42.12
C VAL A 118 8.62 6.42 41.73
N SER A 119 8.83 5.35 42.47
CA SER A 119 9.87 4.35 42.21
C SER A 119 9.42 2.95 42.64
N VAL A 120 10.12 1.93 42.14
CA VAL A 120 9.88 0.52 42.51
C VAL A 120 10.06 0.31 44.02
N ASP A 121 11.00 1.02 44.65
CA ASP A 121 11.21 0.94 46.09
C ASP A 121 10.05 1.52 46.87
N THR A 122 9.48 2.67 46.44
CA THR A 122 8.29 3.22 47.10
C THR A 122 7.06 2.32 46.93
N VAL A 123 6.93 1.63 45.79
CA VAL A 123 5.88 0.62 45.56
C VAL A 123 6.10 -0.56 46.51
N ARG A 124 7.34 -1.06 46.70
CA ARG A 124 7.69 -2.17 47.59
C ARG A 124 7.36 -1.83 49.06
N ASP A 125 7.63 -0.61 49.49
CA ASP A 125 7.46 -0.17 50.86
C ASP A 125 6.01 0.29 51.19
N THR A 126 5.14 0.27 50.17
CA THR A 126 3.74 0.65 50.36
C THR A 126 3.05 -0.33 51.31
N VAL A 127 2.43 0.22 52.34
CA VAL A 127 1.66 -0.56 53.36
C VAL A 127 0.26 -0.81 52.81
N LEU A 128 -0.12 -2.07 52.77
CA LEU A 128 -1.46 -2.54 52.43
C LEU A 128 -2.19 -2.91 53.73
N ALA A 129 -3.52 -2.82 53.70
CA ALA A 129 -4.39 -3.19 54.80
C ALA A 129 -5.37 -4.30 54.35
N SER A 130 -5.38 -5.43 55.06
CA SER A 130 -6.30 -6.50 54.73
C SER A 130 -7.69 -6.21 55.27
N SER A 131 -8.70 -6.93 54.78
CA SER A 131 -10.09 -6.90 55.29
C SER A 131 -10.19 -7.30 56.80
N SER A 132 -9.20 -8.03 57.31
CA SER A 132 -9.08 -8.41 58.72
C SER A 132 -8.48 -7.29 59.59
N GLY A 133 -8.11 -6.13 59.05
CA GLY A 133 -7.46 -4.99 59.73
C GLY A 133 -5.95 -5.15 59.98
N ARG A 134 -5.33 -6.20 59.48
CA ARG A 134 -3.86 -6.38 59.53
C ARG A 134 -3.17 -5.58 58.47
N THR A 135 -1.96 -5.12 58.73
CA THR A 135 -1.14 -4.35 57.76
C THR A 135 0.16 -5.06 57.48
N ALA A 136 0.59 -4.99 56.23
CA ALA A 136 1.89 -5.49 55.79
C ALA A 136 2.41 -4.67 54.60
N THR A 137 3.72 -4.63 54.39
CA THR A 137 4.30 -3.99 53.18
C THR A 137 4.17 -4.90 51.97
N LEU A 138 3.91 -4.32 50.82
CA LEU A 138 3.77 -5.10 49.56
C LEU A 138 5.01 -5.97 49.28
N GLY A 139 6.22 -5.45 49.55
CA GLY A 139 7.45 -6.20 49.38
C GLY A 139 7.61 -7.41 50.33
N SER A 140 6.86 -7.46 51.45
CA SER A 140 6.81 -8.67 52.32
C SER A 140 5.83 -9.73 51.80
N LEU A 141 4.84 -9.33 50.99
CA LEU A 141 3.79 -10.19 50.47
C LEU A 141 4.08 -10.71 49.06
N ALA A 142 4.89 -9.99 48.28
CA ALA A 142 5.20 -10.31 46.87
C ALA A 142 6.65 -9.94 46.51
N THR A 143 7.19 -10.71 45.59
CA THR A 143 8.45 -10.33 44.90
C THR A 143 8.08 -9.43 43.71
N ILE A 144 8.71 -8.24 43.67
CA ILE A 144 8.50 -7.26 42.61
C ILE A 144 9.73 -7.25 41.70
N THR A 145 9.52 -7.56 40.43
CA THR A 145 10.55 -7.52 39.38
C THR A 145 10.16 -6.59 38.27
N GLU A 146 11.11 -5.79 37.80
CA GLU A 146 10.92 -4.97 36.62
C GLU A 146 11.19 -5.82 35.39
N LEU A 147 10.23 -5.88 34.49
CA LEU A 147 10.34 -6.54 33.22
C LEU A 147 10.68 -5.51 32.15
N PRO A 148 11.65 -5.77 31.28
CA PRO A 148 11.92 -4.90 30.15
C PRO A 148 10.68 -4.84 29.26
N GLY A 149 10.45 -3.68 28.65
CA GLY A 149 9.23 -3.24 27.99
C GLY A 149 8.71 -4.03 26.80
N GLN A 150 8.68 -5.34 26.89
CA GLN A 150 8.11 -6.20 25.85
C GLN A 150 6.85 -6.91 26.36
N THR A 151 5.74 -6.17 26.40
CA THR A 151 4.46 -6.73 26.86
C THR A 151 3.62 -7.30 25.71
N GLU A 152 3.87 -6.91 24.46
CA GLU A 152 3.10 -7.37 23.31
C GLU A 152 3.93 -8.36 22.47
N ILE A 153 3.44 -9.60 22.36
CA ILE A 153 4.04 -10.64 21.55
C ILE A 153 3.21 -10.82 20.28
N HIS A 154 3.72 -10.35 19.17
CA HIS A 154 3.10 -10.57 17.89
C HIS A 154 3.35 -11.99 17.37
N ARG A 155 2.28 -12.60 16.85
CA ARG A 155 2.34 -13.90 16.19
C ARG A 155 1.64 -13.85 14.84
N GLU A 156 2.29 -14.43 13.85
CA GLU A 156 1.73 -14.64 12.53
C GLU A 156 1.88 -16.12 12.17
N ASN A 157 0.78 -16.77 11.79
CA ASN A 157 0.74 -18.21 11.56
C ASN A 157 1.31 -19.05 12.72
N LEU A 158 0.96 -18.67 13.96
CA LEU A 158 1.40 -19.29 15.22
C LEU A 158 2.89 -19.13 15.56
N LEU A 159 3.68 -18.53 14.68
CA LEU A 159 5.10 -18.23 14.93
C LEU A 159 5.24 -16.83 15.53
N ARG A 160 6.13 -16.69 16.51
CA ARG A 160 6.51 -15.38 17.04
C ARG A 160 7.19 -14.58 15.93
N VAL A 161 6.81 -13.32 15.80
CA VAL A 161 7.39 -12.39 14.83
C VAL A 161 7.82 -11.10 15.54
N VAL A 162 9.01 -10.61 15.18
CA VAL A 162 9.46 -9.25 15.48
C VAL A 162 9.51 -8.48 14.18
N MET A 163 8.92 -7.28 14.16
CA MET A 163 8.78 -6.47 12.96
C MET A 163 9.71 -5.27 13.04
N VAL A 164 10.75 -5.28 12.22
CA VAL A 164 11.59 -4.11 12.00
C VAL A 164 10.93 -3.28 10.92
N THR A 165 10.61 -2.02 11.24
CA THR A 165 9.89 -1.13 10.33
C THR A 165 10.72 0.10 9.99
N GLY A 166 10.42 0.73 8.84
CA GLY A 166 11.07 1.95 8.41
C GLY A 166 10.20 2.74 7.45
N ARG A 167 10.34 4.06 7.49
CA ARG A 167 9.67 4.99 6.58
C ARG A 167 10.62 5.39 5.46
N LEU A 168 10.05 5.95 4.40
CA LEU A 168 10.81 6.43 3.26
C LEU A 168 10.69 7.94 3.12
N GLU A 169 11.82 8.57 2.80
CA GLU A 169 11.89 9.99 2.48
C GLU A 169 12.82 10.19 1.28
N GLY A 170 12.29 10.80 0.21
CA GLY A 170 13.04 11.17 -0.97
C GLY A 170 13.51 10.02 -1.87
N THR A 171 13.09 8.77 -1.61
CA THR A 171 13.48 7.58 -2.39
C THR A 171 12.24 6.79 -2.78
N ASP A 172 12.27 6.12 -3.94
CA ASP A 172 11.20 5.22 -4.35
C ASP A 172 11.21 3.91 -3.57
N LEU A 173 10.01 3.33 -3.38
CA LEU A 173 9.80 2.13 -2.58
C LEU A 173 10.55 0.92 -3.15
N GLY A 174 10.57 0.74 -4.47
CA GLY A 174 11.22 -0.41 -5.11
C GLY A 174 12.73 -0.44 -4.92
N SER A 175 13.40 0.69 -5.16
CA SER A 175 14.85 0.85 -4.95
C SER A 175 15.23 0.68 -3.48
N ALA A 176 14.45 1.29 -2.57
CA ALA A 176 14.70 1.19 -1.14
C ALA A 176 14.57 -0.26 -0.65
N VAL A 177 13.50 -0.97 -1.01
CA VAL A 177 13.31 -2.37 -0.60
C VAL A 177 14.38 -3.28 -1.20
N SER A 178 14.81 -3.05 -2.45
CA SER A 178 15.92 -3.80 -3.06
C SER A 178 17.22 -3.60 -2.29
N ALA A 179 17.53 -2.37 -1.86
CA ALA A 179 18.67 -2.06 -1.03
C ALA A 179 18.57 -2.71 0.36
N VAL A 180 17.38 -2.68 0.97
CA VAL A 180 17.09 -3.36 2.25
C VAL A 180 17.31 -4.87 2.12
N GLN A 181 16.75 -5.51 1.11
CA GLN A 181 16.92 -6.95 0.88
C GLN A 181 18.39 -7.33 0.71
N LYS A 182 19.15 -6.55 -0.05
CA LYS A 182 20.59 -6.76 -0.24
C LYS A 182 21.37 -6.59 1.08
N THR A 183 21.02 -5.58 1.87
CA THR A 183 21.66 -5.31 3.17
C THR A 183 21.37 -6.43 4.17
N VAL A 184 20.10 -6.84 4.28
CA VAL A 184 19.68 -7.90 5.21
C VAL A 184 20.27 -9.26 4.82
N SER A 185 20.31 -9.59 3.53
CA SER A 185 20.95 -10.83 3.06
C SER A 185 22.46 -10.87 3.36
N GLY A 186 23.11 -9.70 3.37
CA GLY A 186 24.52 -9.57 3.76
C GLY A 186 24.81 -9.74 5.25
N LEU A 187 23.80 -9.70 6.12
CA LEU A 187 23.98 -9.87 7.57
C LEU A 187 24.18 -11.31 8.02
N HIS A 188 24.02 -12.31 7.12
CA HIS A 188 24.19 -13.74 7.41
C HIS A 188 23.46 -14.18 8.68
N LEU A 189 22.14 -13.96 8.71
CA LEU A 189 21.27 -14.32 9.81
C LEU A 189 21.37 -15.83 10.15
N PRO A 190 21.22 -16.22 11.42
CA PRO A 190 21.18 -17.63 11.80
C PRO A 190 20.08 -18.41 11.05
N PRO A 191 20.29 -19.70 10.77
CA PRO A 191 19.31 -20.52 10.06
C PRO A 191 17.98 -20.69 10.80
N GLY A 192 17.94 -20.38 12.11
CA GLY A 192 16.71 -20.35 12.92
C GLY A 192 15.83 -19.12 12.70
N ILE A 193 16.35 -18.08 12.03
CA ILE A 193 15.59 -16.86 11.74
C ILE A 193 15.13 -16.88 10.29
N ARG A 194 13.81 -16.95 10.09
CA ARG A 194 13.19 -16.73 8.78
C ARG A 194 12.85 -15.27 8.60
N VAL A 195 13.27 -14.68 7.50
CA VAL A 195 12.95 -13.30 7.12
C VAL A 195 11.82 -13.30 6.08
N ASP A 196 10.79 -12.51 6.30
CA ASP A 196 9.79 -12.17 5.29
C ASP A 196 9.71 -10.64 5.17
N TYR A 197 9.50 -10.16 3.95
CA TYR A 197 9.37 -8.74 3.67
C TYR A 197 7.90 -8.42 3.46
N GLY A 198 7.35 -7.62 4.36
CA GLY A 198 5.98 -7.10 4.34
C GLY A 198 5.96 -5.62 3.96
N GLY A 199 4.92 -4.95 4.43
CA GLY A 199 4.70 -3.53 4.18
C GLY A 199 3.99 -3.28 2.85
N THR A 200 3.80 -2.02 2.52
CA THR A 200 3.09 -1.61 1.31
C THR A 200 3.74 -2.14 0.01
N TYR A 201 5.04 -2.46 0.05
CA TYR A 201 5.76 -3.05 -1.08
C TYR A 201 5.16 -4.39 -1.56
N LYS A 202 4.88 -5.29 -0.63
CA LYS A 202 4.32 -6.62 -0.98
C LYS A 202 2.92 -6.49 -1.58
N GLU A 203 2.11 -5.59 -1.03
CA GLU A 203 0.78 -5.30 -1.54
C GLU A 203 0.83 -4.59 -2.90
N GLU A 204 1.75 -3.65 -3.10
CA GLU A 204 1.96 -3.04 -4.41
C GLU A 204 2.39 -4.09 -5.46
N GLN A 205 3.34 -4.95 -5.15
CA GLN A 205 3.82 -5.98 -6.06
C GLN A 205 2.69 -6.95 -6.48
N LYS A 206 1.84 -7.33 -5.53
CA LYS A 206 0.65 -8.13 -5.81
C LYS A 206 -0.32 -7.37 -6.70
N SER A 207 -0.61 -6.11 -6.36
CA SER A 207 -1.49 -5.24 -7.14
C SER A 207 -0.97 -5.03 -8.57
N PHE A 208 0.33 -4.82 -8.77
CA PHE A 208 0.92 -4.71 -10.10
C PHE A 208 0.73 -5.99 -10.93
N ARG A 209 0.93 -7.15 -10.33
CA ARG A 209 0.71 -8.43 -11.02
C ARG A 209 -0.75 -8.60 -11.45
N ASP A 210 -1.68 -8.28 -10.55
CA ASP A 210 -3.11 -8.37 -10.83
C ASP A 210 -3.52 -7.33 -11.90
N LEU A 211 -2.97 -6.12 -11.87
CA LEU A 211 -3.20 -5.09 -12.89
C LEU A 211 -2.61 -5.45 -14.26
N ILE A 212 -1.44 -6.11 -14.32
CA ILE A 212 -0.90 -6.63 -15.58
C ILE A 212 -1.87 -7.65 -16.19
N PHE A 213 -2.44 -8.53 -15.37
CA PHE A 213 -3.45 -9.48 -15.83
C PHE A 213 -4.69 -8.76 -16.37
N VAL A 214 -5.19 -7.73 -15.67
CA VAL A 214 -6.31 -6.90 -16.10
C VAL A 214 -5.99 -6.16 -17.41
N LEU A 215 -4.77 -5.61 -17.55
CA LEU A 215 -4.33 -4.96 -18.78
C LEU A 215 -4.32 -5.94 -19.97
N MET A 216 -3.76 -7.12 -19.78
CA MET A 216 -3.74 -8.16 -20.82
C MET A 216 -5.16 -8.58 -21.21
N LEU A 217 -6.03 -8.77 -20.23
CA LEU A 217 -7.44 -9.08 -20.47
C LEU A 217 -8.13 -7.94 -21.24
N ALA A 218 -7.90 -6.69 -20.87
CA ALA A 218 -8.45 -5.52 -21.55
C ALA A 218 -8.00 -5.46 -23.02
N ILE A 219 -6.70 -5.68 -23.28
CA ILE A 219 -6.15 -5.73 -24.65
C ILE A 219 -6.82 -6.84 -25.46
N VAL A 220 -6.97 -8.03 -24.90
CA VAL A 220 -7.64 -9.18 -25.57
C VAL A 220 -9.10 -8.86 -25.86
N LEU A 221 -9.82 -8.28 -24.90
CA LEU A 221 -11.23 -7.92 -25.09
C LEU A 221 -11.38 -6.83 -26.16
N VAL A 222 -10.54 -5.80 -26.13
CA VAL A 222 -10.53 -4.75 -27.16
C VAL A 222 -10.22 -5.37 -28.54
N PHE A 223 -9.24 -6.28 -28.62
CA PHE A 223 -8.91 -6.97 -29.87
C PHE A 223 -10.10 -7.77 -30.41
N ILE A 224 -10.79 -8.55 -29.57
CA ILE A 224 -11.97 -9.34 -29.95
C ILE A 224 -13.10 -8.43 -30.45
N VAL A 225 -13.39 -7.35 -29.73
CA VAL A 225 -14.44 -6.39 -30.14
C VAL A 225 -14.10 -5.75 -31.50
N LEU A 226 -12.83 -5.34 -31.69
CA LEU A 226 -12.39 -4.77 -32.97
C LEU A 226 -12.43 -5.78 -34.11
N LEU A 227 -12.06 -7.04 -33.84
CA LEU A 227 -12.11 -8.10 -34.82
C LEU A 227 -13.55 -8.40 -35.26
N PHE A 228 -14.48 -8.37 -34.31
CA PHE A 228 -15.91 -8.58 -34.59
C PHE A 228 -16.51 -7.42 -35.39
N GLU A 229 -16.14 -6.18 -35.06
CA GLU A 229 -16.62 -4.97 -35.73
C GLU A 229 -16.09 -4.83 -37.15
N PHE A 230 -14.77 -4.94 -37.32
CA PHE A 230 -14.12 -4.69 -38.62
C PHE A 230 -14.00 -5.91 -39.51
N ARG A 231 -14.14 -7.14 -38.95
CA ARG A 231 -14.02 -8.42 -39.67
C ARG A 231 -12.70 -8.61 -40.44
N THR A 232 -11.67 -7.86 -40.08
CA THR A 232 -10.30 -7.91 -40.64
C THR A 232 -9.31 -7.93 -39.50
N PHE A 233 -8.10 -8.47 -39.72
CA PHE A 233 -7.04 -8.46 -38.71
C PHE A 233 -6.22 -7.15 -38.74
N ALA A 234 -6.18 -6.47 -39.88
CA ALA A 234 -5.41 -5.25 -40.06
C ALA A 234 -5.88 -4.12 -39.16
N ALA A 235 -7.18 -3.93 -39.02
CA ALA A 235 -7.78 -2.87 -38.20
C ALA A 235 -7.48 -3.03 -36.69
N PRO A 236 -7.73 -4.19 -36.04
CA PRO A 236 -7.36 -4.39 -34.63
C PRO A 236 -5.88 -4.22 -34.37
N LEU A 237 -5.01 -4.74 -35.22
CA LEU A 237 -3.56 -4.63 -35.07
C LEU A 237 -3.09 -3.16 -35.14
N ALA A 238 -3.60 -2.39 -36.10
CA ALA A 238 -3.27 -0.98 -36.24
C ALA A 238 -3.69 -0.16 -35.00
N VAL A 239 -4.89 -0.40 -34.48
CA VAL A 239 -5.40 0.27 -33.29
C VAL A 239 -4.60 -0.10 -32.04
N LEU A 240 -4.31 -1.39 -31.84
CA LEU A 240 -3.53 -1.84 -30.70
C LEU A 240 -2.07 -1.38 -30.75
N ALA A 241 -1.45 -1.36 -31.93
CA ALA A 241 -0.11 -0.81 -32.10
C ALA A 241 -0.06 0.67 -31.66
N SER A 242 -1.03 1.46 -32.09
CA SER A 242 -1.17 2.85 -31.67
C SER A 242 -1.41 2.98 -30.16
N ALA A 243 -2.25 2.11 -29.57
CA ALA A 243 -2.52 2.11 -28.15
C ALA A 243 -1.27 1.77 -27.32
N LEU A 244 -0.51 0.75 -27.72
CA LEU A 244 0.75 0.38 -27.06
C LEU A 244 1.80 1.49 -27.14
N LEU A 245 1.96 2.10 -28.31
CA LEU A 245 2.87 3.23 -28.47
C LEU A 245 2.44 4.45 -27.63
N SER A 246 1.15 4.65 -27.46
CA SER A 246 0.63 5.75 -26.63
C SER A 246 0.96 5.61 -25.14
N THR A 247 1.27 4.39 -24.67
CA THR A 247 1.74 4.19 -23.29
C THR A 247 3.08 4.87 -23.02
N SER A 248 3.90 5.11 -24.05
CA SER A 248 5.14 5.90 -23.92
C SER A 248 4.86 7.30 -23.38
N GLY A 249 3.72 7.90 -23.75
CA GLY A 249 3.28 9.20 -23.23
C GLY A 249 3.04 9.22 -21.74
N VAL A 250 2.57 8.09 -21.18
CA VAL A 250 2.41 7.91 -19.73
C VAL A 250 3.76 8.02 -19.03
N PHE A 251 4.76 7.25 -19.49
CA PHE A 251 6.09 7.26 -18.90
C PHE A 251 6.80 8.60 -19.05
N ILE A 252 6.67 9.25 -20.22
CA ILE A 252 7.25 10.59 -20.47
C ILE A 252 6.63 11.62 -19.52
N ALA A 253 5.31 11.63 -19.35
CA ALA A 253 4.64 12.57 -18.46
C ALA A 253 5.05 12.37 -17.00
N LEU A 254 5.11 11.12 -16.53
CA LEU A 254 5.57 10.80 -15.18
C LEU A 254 7.03 11.21 -14.96
N LEU A 255 7.91 11.02 -15.96
CA LEU A 255 9.31 11.42 -15.89
C LEU A 255 9.44 12.95 -15.81
N ILE A 256 8.73 13.70 -16.64
CA ILE A 256 8.76 15.17 -16.64
C ILE A 256 8.26 15.75 -15.31
N THR A 257 7.19 15.17 -14.75
CA THR A 257 6.60 15.62 -13.48
C THR A 257 7.31 15.06 -12.26
N ARG A 258 8.31 14.19 -12.44
CA ARG A 258 9.02 13.46 -11.37
C ARG A 258 8.06 12.69 -10.46
N THR A 259 6.98 12.19 -11.02
CA THR A 259 5.98 11.40 -10.30
C THR A 259 6.35 9.92 -10.42
N THR A 260 6.30 9.19 -9.31
CA THR A 260 6.62 7.75 -9.28
C THR A 260 5.56 6.94 -10.01
N PHE A 261 6.01 5.87 -10.70
CA PHE A 261 5.11 4.91 -11.30
C PHE A 261 4.55 3.98 -10.22
N ASN A 262 3.27 4.09 -9.94
CA ASN A 262 2.56 3.36 -8.89
C ASN A 262 1.24 2.76 -9.42
N VAL A 263 0.48 2.09 -8.55
CA VAL A 263 -0.82 1.49 -8.87
C VAL A 263 -1.77 2.48 -9.55
N SER A 264 -1.84 3.73 -9.06
CA SER A 264 -2.73 4.76 -9.63
C SER A 264 -2.32 5.15 -11.06
N SER A 265 -1.02 5.33 -11.33
CA SER A 265 -0.54 5.62 -12.69
C SER A 265 -0.73 4.44 -13.63
N PHE A 266 -0.61 3.20 -13.13
CA PHE A 266 -0.90 2.01 -13.92
C PHE A 266 -2.38 1.93 -14.31
N MET A 267 -3.30 2.26 -13.41
CA MET A 267 -4.72 2.37 -13.73
C MET A 267 -4.97 3.44 -14.81
N GLY A 268 -4.27 4.58 -14.72
CA GLY A 268 -4.28 5.61 -15.77
C GLY A 268 -3.81 5.06 -17.13
N MET A 269 -2.79 4.24 -17.16
CA MET A 269 -2.29 3.59 -18.38
C MET A 269 -3.33 2.65 -19.01
N ILE A 270 -4.04 1.85 -18.21
CA ILE A 270 -5.15 1.00 -18.68
C ILE A 270 -6.25 1.87 -19.31
N MET A 271 -6.61 2.99 -18.68
CA MET A 271 -7.60 3.92 -19.22
C MET A 271 -7.17 4.51 -20.56
N VAL A 272 -5.88 4.86 -20.72
CA VAL A 272 -5.33 5.37 -21.99
C VAL A 272 -5.52 4.37 -23.12
N VAL A 273 -5.27 3.07 -22.89
CA VAL A 273 -5.48 2.01 -23.90
C VAL A 273 -6.94 2.02 -24.40
N GLY A 274 -7.91 2.12 -23.50
CA GLY A 274 -9.33 2.20 -23.87
C GLY A 274 -9.70 3.46 -24.65
N ILE A 275 -9.15 4.62 -24.27
CA ILE A 275 -9.42 5.90 -24.93
C ILE A 275 -8.81 5.90 -26.35
N VAL A 276 -7.60 5.36 -26.50
CA VAL A 276 -6.92 5.26 -27.81
C VAL A 276 -7.67 4.31 -28.73
N ALA A 277 -8.11 3.16 -28.21
CA ALA A 277 -8.91 2.21 -28.98
C ALA A 277 -10.18 2.87 -29.54
N LYS A 278 -10.90 3.65 -28.72
CA LYS A 278 -12.06 4.43 -29.16
C LYS A 278 -11.72 5.38 -30.32
N ASN A 279 -10.61 6.12 -30.23
CA ASN A 279 -10.20 7.03 -31.29
C ASN A 279 -9.86 6.29 -32.60
N GLY A 280 -9.18 5.15 -32.50
CA GLY A 280 -8.88 4.28 -33.63
C GLY A 280 -10.13 3.72 -34.30
N ILE A 281 -11.10 3.24 -33.52
CA ILE A 281 -12.40 2.76 -34.03
C ILE A 281 -13.08 3.84 -34.87
N LEU A 282 -13.21 5.05 -34.32
CA LEU A 282 -13.89 6.15 -34.98
C LEU A 282 -13.20 6.59 -36.27
N LEU A 283 -11.89 6.49 -36.33
CA LEU A 283 -11.12 6.82 -37.54
C LEU A 283 -11.30 5.75 -38.63
N LEU A 284 -11.16 4.49 -38.27
CA LEU A 284 -11.26 3.36 -39.22
C LEU A 284 -12.70 3.13 -39.72
N ASP A 285 -13.72 3.34 -38.86
CA ASP A 285 -15.13 3.34 -39.27
C ASP A 285 -15.40 4.43 -40.35
N ALA A 286 -14.82 5.63 -40.15
CA ALA A 286 -14.94 6.70 -41.15
C ALA A 286 -14.23 6.33 -42.46
N ASP A 287 -13.07 5.69 -42.42
CA ASP A 287 -12.36 5.18 -43.59
C ASP A 287 -13.19 4.15 -44.36
N GLN A 288 -13.73 3.14 -43.68
CA GLN A 288 -14.58 2.12 -44.29
C GLN A 288 -15.82 2.71 -44.97
N ARG A 289 -16.47 3.67 -44.34
CA ARG A 289 -17.64 4.35 -44.91
C ARG A 289 -17.30 5.11 -46.19
N ILE A 290 -16.12 5.77 -46.22
CA ILE A 290 -15.69 6.51 -47.42
C ILE A 290 -15.27 5.53 -48.53
N ARG A 291 -14.58 4.43 -48.20
CA ARG A 291 -14.28 3.37 -49.18
C ARG A 291 -15.54 2.77 -49.81
N ALA A 292 -16.61 2.60 -49.00
CA ALA A 292 -17.91 2.10 -49.49
C ALA A 292 -18.56 3.04 -50.54
N THR A 293 -18.14 4.34 -50.63
CA THR A 293 -18.59 5.25 -51.68
C THR A 293 -17.76 5.17 -52.96
N GLY A 294 -16.78 4.27 -53.06
CA GLY A 294 -15.95 4.05 -54.26
C GLY A 294 -14.63 4.83 -54.27
N ALA A 295 -14.26 5.48 -53.16
CA ALA A 295 -12.98 6.16 -53.05
C ALA A 295 -11.82 5.19 -52.95
N SER A 296 -10.65 5.56 -53.45
CA SER A 296 -9.44 4.79 -53.30
C SER A 296 -9.02 4.67 -51.82
N ALA A 297 -8.27 3.65 -51.44
CA ALA A 297 -7.80 3.44 -50.07
C ALA A 297 -7.04 4.66 -49.50
N GLU A 298 -6.21 5.30 -50.31
CA GLU A 298 -5.46 6.49 -49.94
C GLU A 298 -6.37 7.70 -49.71
N GLU A 299 -7.24 7.96 -50.69
CA GLU A 299 -8.20 9.08 -50.60
C GLU A 299 -9.16 8.93 -49.42
N ALA A 300 -9.68 7.72 -49.21
CA ALA A 300 -10.60 7.43 -48.11
C ALA A 300 -9.93 7.68 -46.76
N MET A 301 -8.72 7.22 -46.54
CA MET A 301 -7.95 7.40 -45.32
C MET A 301 -7.61 8.87 -45.07
N LEU A 302 -7.21 9.62 -46.10
CA LEU A 302 -6.93 11.06 -46.03
C LEU A 302 -8.19 11.86 -45.66
N GLN A 303 -9.32 11.55 -46.28
CA GLN A 303 -10.58 12.18 -45.97
C GLN A 303 -11.09 11.83 -44.57
N ALA A 304 -10.97 10.57 -44.15
CA ALA A 304 -11.32 10.12 -42.82
C ALA A 304 -10.49 10.85 -41.75
N SER A 305 -9.18 10.94 -41.94
CA SER A 305 -8.28 11.63 -41.03
C SER A 305 -8.62 13.13 -40.90
N ARG A 306 -8.88 13.80 -42.04
CA ARG A 306 -9.30 15.22 -42.05
C ARG A 306 -10.64 15.43 -41.33
N ARG A 307 -11.62 14.55 -41.53
CA ARG A 307 -12.96 14.67 -40.90
C ARG A 307 -12.88 14.40 -39.41
N ARG A 308 -12.01 13.48 -38.95
CA ARG A 308 -11.90 13.06 -37.55
C ARG A 308 -10.89 13.87 -36.73
N LEU A 309 -10.00 14.64 -37.35
CA LEU A 309 -9.02 15.46 -36.65
C LEU A 309 -9.66 16.37 -35.60
N ARG A 310 -10.66 17.18 -36.00
CA ARG A 310 -11.29 18.13 -35.08
C ARG A 310 -12.03 17.46 -33.91
N PRO A 311 -12.87 16.41 -34.08
CA PRO A 311 -13.48 15.67 -32.96
C PRO A 311 -12.46 15.02 -32.03
N ILE A 312 -11.39 14.41 -32.56
CA ILE A 312 -10.34 13.77 -31.72
C ILE A 312 -9.63 14.82 -30.87
N VAL A 313 -9.22 15.95 -31.44
CA VAL A 313 -8.57 17.03 -30.70
C VAL A 313 -9.50 17.62 -29.64
N MET A 314 -10.77 17.86 -29.96
CA MET A 314 -11.74 18.42 -29.01
C MET A 314 -11.96 17.47 -27.82
N THR A 315 -12.14 16.18 -28.06
CA THR A 315 -12.34 15.21 -26.99
C THR A 315 -11.08 15.03 -26.14
N ALA A 316 -9.90 15.02 -26.75
CA ALA A 316 -8.62 14.95 -26.05
C ALA A 316 -8.42 16.16 -25.12
N LEU A 317 -8.63 17.39 -25.66
CA LEU A 317 -8.52 18.62 -24.86
C LEU A 317 -9.54 18.65 -23.72
N ALA A 318 -10.79 18.24 -23.97
CA ALA A 318 -11.82 18.20 -22.93
C ALA A 318 -11.46 17.20 -21.81
N THR A 319 -10.96 16.01 -22.18
CA THR A 319 -10.53 15.02 -21.18
C THR A 319 -9.33 15.51 -20.39
N MET A 320 -8.31 16.09 -21.06
CA MET A 320 -7.15 16.66 -20.37
C MET A 320 -7.57 17.80 -19.44
N ALA A 321 -8.42 18.72 -19.88
CA ALA A 321 -8.93 19.81 -19.05
C ALA A 321 -9.69 19.30 -17.81
N GLY A 322 -10.50 18.25 -17.98
CA GLY A 322 -11.19 17.59 -16.86
C GLY A 322 -10.26 16.93 -15.85
N MET A 323 -9.07 16.48 -16.29
CA MET A 323 -8.06 15.85 -15.41
C MET A 323 -7.10 16.87 -14.76
N LEU A 324 -7.03 18.13 -15.23
CA LEU A 324 -6.12 19.14 -14.70
C LEU A 324 -6.27 19.37 -13.19
N PRO A 325 -7.48 19.54 -12.61
CA PRO A 325 -7.60 19.74 -11.17
C PRO A 325 -6.99 18.59 -10.36
N LEU A 326 -7.13 17.36 -10.87
CA LEU A 326 -6.57 16.17 -10.22
C LEU A 326 -5.05 16.09 -10.41
N ALA A 327 -4.54 16.47 -11.59
CA ALA A 327 -3.09 16.51 -11.86
C ALA A 327 -2.36 17.56 -11.01
N PHE A 328 -3.03 18.67 -10.65
CA PHE A 328 -2.49 19.66 -9.71
C PHE A 328 -2.78 19.34 -8.24
N ALA A 329 -3.34 18.17 -7.96
CA ALA A 329 -3.69 17.73 -6.62
C ALA A 329 -4.58 18.71 -5.84
N ILE A 330 -5.53 19.34 -6.51
CA ILE A 330 -6.47 20.30 -5.91
C ILE A 330 -7.57 19.53 -5.18
N GLY A 331 -7.60 19.68 -3.85
CA GLY A 331 -8.59 19.05 -2.97
C GLY A 331 -8.00 18.00 -2.03
N ALA A 332 -8.72 17.72 -0.94
CA ALA A 332 -8.28 16.73 0.04
C ALA A 332 -8.30 15.31 -0.58
N GLY A 333 -7.19 14.58 -0.47
CA GLY A 333 -7.05 13.22 -1.00
C GLY A 333 -6.74 13.12 -2.51
N SER A 334 -6.78 14.22 -3.27
CA SER A 334 -6.49 14.23 -4.72
C SER A 334 -5.05 13.81 -5.04
N GLN A 335 -4.12 13.96 -4.09
CA GLN A 335 -2.71 13.59 -4.25
C GLN A 335 -2.51 12.08 -4.55
N MET A 336 -3.40 11.20 -4.06
CA MET A 336 -3.32 9.77 -4.37
C MET A 336 -3.68 9.45 -5.82
N LEU A 337 -4.53 10.26 -6.42
CA LEU A 337 -4.98 10.11 -7.80
C LEU A 337 -4.22 11.02 -8.78
N GLN A 338 -3.31 11.86 -8.27
CA GLN A 338 -2.46 12.71 -9.09
C GLN A 338 -1.65 11.94 -10.13
N PRO A 339 -0.97 10.80 -9.78
CA PRO A 339 -0.24 10.01 -10.75
C PRO A 339 -1.13 9.44 -11.87
N LEU A 340 -2.37 9.07 -11.55
CA LEU A 340 -3.37 8.63 -12.53
C LEU A 340 -3.68 9.75 -13.54
N ALA A 341 -3.97 10.96 -13.05
CA ALA A 341 -4.30 12.08 -13.91
C ALA A 341 -3.14 12.47 -14.84
N ILE A 342 -1.91 12.51 -14.31
CA ILE A 342 -0.70 12.77 -15.08
C ILE A 342 -0.50 11.70 -16.16
N ALA A 343 -0.66 10.43 -15.83
CA ALA A 343 -0.57 9.32 -16.74
C ALA A 343 -1.59 9.43 -17.89
N VAL A 344 -2.84 9.73 -17.55
CA VAL A 344 -3.92 9.90 -18.54
C VAL A 344 -3.65 11.11 -19.45
N ILE A 345 -3.26 12.25 -18.91
CA ILE A 345 -2.93 13.45 -19.70
C ILE A 345 -1.79 13.15 -20.66
N GLY A 346 -0.70 12.57 -20.17
CA GLY A 346 0.47 12.22 -21.00
C GLY A 346 0.14 11.21 -22.09
N GLY A 347 -0.58 10.16 -21.74
CA GLY A 347 -1.01 9.14 -22.69
C GLY A 347 -1.93 9.69 -23.77
N ILE A 348 -2.92 10.54 -23.42
CA ILE A 348 -3.83 11.18 -24.37
C ILE A 348 -3.08 12.14 -25.29
N LEU A 349 -2.14 12.93 -24.77
CA LEU A 349 -1.39 13.89 -25.54
C LEU A 349 -0.59 13.21 -26.65
N ILE A 350 0.13 12.14 -26.32
CA ILE A 350 0.86 11.35 -27.30
C ILE A 350 -0.07 10.58 -28.22
N SER A 351 -1.18 10.00 -27.68
CA SER A 351 -2.14 9.25 -28.48
C SER A 351 -2.82 10.11 -29.54
N MET A 352 -3.06 11.38 -29.27
CA MET A 352 -3.64 12.31 -30.23
C MET A 352 -2.77 12.42 -31.50
N VAL A 353 -1.46 12.46 -31.34
CA VAL A 353 -0.52 12.51 -32.47
C VAL A 353 -0.40 11.14 -33.14
N LEU A 354 -0.22 10.08 -32.33
CA LEU A 354 0.01 8.72 -32.84
C LEU A 354 -1.23 8.14 -33.53
N SER A 355 -2.44 8.38 -33.02
CA SER A 355 -3.65 7.85 -33.66
C SER A 355 -3.92 8.47 -35.01
N LEU A 356 -3.45 9.70 -35.26
CA LEU A 356 -3.59 10.37 -36.56
C LEU A 356 -2.51 9.99 -37.57
N ILE A 357 -1.38 9.45 -37.12
CA ILE A 357 -0.25 9.08 -37.98
C ILE A 357 -0.06 7.56 -38.03
N ILE A 358 0.06 6.91 -36.90
CA ILE A 358 0.40 5.49 -36.79
C ILE A 358 -0.79 4.61 -37.18
N THR A 359 -2.00 4.90 -36.67
CA THR A 359 -3.16 4.08 -37.02
C THR A 359 -3.43 4.03 -38.52
N PRO A 360 -3.47 5.18 -39.26
CA PRO A 360 -3.61 5.14 -40.70
C PRO A 360 -2.45 4.44 -41.41
N ALA A 361 -1.22 4.72 -41.02
CA ALA A 361 -0.03 4.17 -41.67
C ALA A 361 0.04 2.63 -41.52
N VAL A 362 -0.15 2.11 -40.31
CA VAL A 362 -0.13 0.68 -40.05
C VAL A 362 -1.31 -0.03 -40.72
N HIS A 363 -2.50 0.58 -40.66
CA HIS A 363 -3.69 0.02 -41.33
C HIS A 363 -3.52 -0.05 -42.84
N PHE A 364 -2.99 1.02 -43.47
CA PHE A 364 -2.72 1.07 -44.90
C PHE A 364 -1.73 0.00 -45.32
N TYR A 365 -0.62 -0.15 -44.58
CA TYR A 365 0.39 -1.15 -44.85
C TYR A 365 -0.15 -2.59 -44.77
N LEU A 366 -0.88 -2.91 -43.66
CA LEU A 366 -1.43 -4.24 -43.46
C LEU A 366 -2.59 -4.57 -44.39
N SER A 367 -3.42 -3.59 -44.80
CA SER A 367 -4.52 -3.81 -45.73
C SER A 367 -4.00 -4.08 -47.15
N HIS A 368 -2.85 -3.51 -47.52
CA HIS A 368 -2.22 -3.75 -48.83
C HIS A 368 -1.66 -5.18 -48.94
N GLU A 369 -1.14 -5.73 -47.85
CA GLU A 369 -0.73 -7.14 -47.78
C GLU A 369 -1.93 -8.10 -47.85
N GLU A 370 -3.05 -7.81 -47.18
CA GLU A 370 -4.28 -8.65 -47.26
C GLU A 370 -4.86 -8.67 -48.70
N GLU A 371 -4.87 -7.56 -49.42
CA GLU A 371 -5.28 -7.49 -50.82
C GLU A 371 -4.36 -8.28 -51.72
N SER A 372 -3.05 -8.29 -51.50
CA SER A 372 -2.06 -9.03 -52.31
C SER A 372 -2.16 -10.54 -52.12
N LEU A 373 -2.69 -11.01 -50.97
CA LEU A 373 -2.89 -12.43 -50.65
C LEU A 373 -4.30 -12.97 -51.07
N SER A 374 -5.22 -12.09 -51.45
CA SER A 374 -6.61 -12.47 -51.79
C SER A 374 -6.70 -13.27 -53.14
N PRO A 375 -5.92 -12.99 -54.20
CA PRO A 375 -6.01 -13.74 -55.43
C PRO A 375 -5.57 -15.21 -55.30
N VAL A 376 -4.66 -15.53 -54.39
CA VAL A 376 -4.23 -16.91 -54.12
C VAL A 376 -5.31 -17.75 -53.41
N ARG A 377 -6.26 -17.13 -52.75
CA ARG A 377 -7.37 -17.78 -52.08
C ARG A 377 -8.56 -18.11 -53.04
N GLU A 378 -8.71 -17.35 -54.12
CA GLU A 378 -9.72 -17.63 -55.13
C GLU A 378 -9.32 -18.78 -56.06
N GLU A 379 -8.00 -18.98 -56.33
CA GLU A 379 -7.49 -20.14 -57.09
C GLU A 379 -7.51 -21.47 -56.34
N LEU A 380 -7.72 -21.45 -55.01
CA LEU A 380 -7.77 -22.64 -54.14
C LEU A 380 -9.20 -23.03 -53.73
N ARG A 381 -10.25 -22.41 -54.32
CA ARG A 381 -11.66 -22.77 -54.17
C ARG A 381 -12.23 -23.33 -55.46
#